data_06194e964adafb9fd4724e9f24f27cd6
#
_entry.id   06194e964adafb9fd4724e9f24f27cd6
#
_cell.length_a   1.000
_cell.length_b   1.000
_cell.length_c   1.000
_cell.angle_alpha   90.00
_cell.angle_beta   90.00
_cell.angle_gamma   90.00
#
_symmetry.space_group_name_H-M   'P 1'
#
loop_
_entity.id
_entity.type
_entity.pdbx_description
1 polymer ?
#
loop_
_entity_poly.entity_id
_entity_poly.type
_entity_poly.pdbx_seq_one_letter_code
_entity_poly.pdbx_strand_id
1 'polypeptide(L)'
;MNESLLIVAAIIRRGNEILLVEQQGPNDPASAWALPGGRVEPDELLVEALAREVREETGVTVREPGHLAYIVQHTRLDSSGLVTVLAFEIADWEGEVRTMDPDNLILQARFAPIHDAIHKLEQTLRFRMMREPIVAYLRGEVGAGAMWFYRRQPDGIDILITCLRR
;
A
#
# COMPACT_ATOMS: atom_id res chain seq x y z
N MET A 1 8.93 -13.11 -20.72
CA MET A 1 7.80 -12.16 -20.87
C MET A 1 7.93 -11.12 -19.77
N ASN A 2 7.86 -9.84 -20.12
CA ASN A 2 7.85 -8.78 -19.13
C ASN A 2 6.48 -8.73 -18.46
N GLU A 3 6.35 -9.30 -17.28
CA GLU A 3 5.09 -9.33 -16.56
C GLU A 3 4.94 -8.07 -15.69
N SER A 4 3.97 -7.23 -16.04
CA SER A 4 3.61 -6.08 -15.21
C SER A 4 2.79 -6.56 -14.01
N LEU A 5 3.14 -6.08 -12.81
CA LEU A 5 2.41 -6.36 -11.59
C LEU A 5 1.44 -5.22 -11.28
N LEU A 6 0.24 -5.61 -10.91
CA LEU A 6 -0.78 -4.71 -10.42
C LEU A 6 -1.01 -4.98 -8.93
N ILE A 7 -0.97 -3.92 -8.12
CA ILE A 7 -1.09 -3.99 -6.67
C ILE A 7 -2.15 -3.00 -6.22
N VAL A 8 -2.97 -3.38 -5.27
CA VAL A 8 -3.92 -2.51 -4.60
C VAL A 8 -3.54 -2.30 -3.15
N ALA A 9 -3.83 -1.13 -2.60
CA ALA A 9 -3.63 -0.80 -1.20
C ALA A 9 -4.83 -0.02 -0.66
N ALA A 10 -5.15 -0.20 0.61
CA ALA A 10 -6.30 0.41 1.26
C ALA A 10 -5.88 1.41 2.35
N ILE A 11 -6.45 2.60 2.30
CA ILE A 11 -6.39 3.60 3.38
C ILE A 11 -7.72 3.52 4.13
N ILE A 12 -7.69 2.93 5.31
CA ILE A 12 -8.88 2.71 6.16
C ILE A 12 -8.75 3.58 7.40
N ARG A 13 -9.70 4.50 7.56
CA ARG A 13 -9.70 5.45 8.67
C ARG A 13 -10.73 5.09 9.73
N ARG A 14 -10.37 5.40 10.98
CA ARG A 14 -11.25 5.41 12.13
C ARG A 14 -10.99 6.69 12.93
N GLY A 15 -11.78 7.75 12.67
CA GLY A 15 -11.48 9.07 13.24
C GLY A 15 -10.12 9.59 12.79
N ASN A 16 -9.21 9.87 13.73
CA ASN A 16 -7.84 10.31 13.46
C ASN A 16 -6.83 9.15 13.44
N GLU A 17 -7.28 7.95 13.21
CA GLU A 17 -6.44 6.75 13.11
C GLU A 17 -6.50 6.15 11.70
N ILE A 18 -5.46 5.43 11.33
CA ILE A 18 -5.36 4.68 10.09
C ILE A 18 -4.97 3.23 10.39
N LEU A 19 -5.57 2.29 9.67
CA LEU A 19 -5.25 0.87 9.79
C LEU A 19 -3.94 0.56 9.05
N LEU A 20 -2.99 0.00 9.77
CA LEU A 20 -1.73 -0.49 9.24
C LEU A 20 -1.57 -1.98 9.53
N VAL A 21 -0.78 -2.64 8.71
CA VAL A 21 -0.28 -4.00 8.91
C VAL A 21 1.22 -3.96 9.14
N GLU A 22 1.71 -4.81 10.03
CA GLU A 22 3.13 -5.10 10.15
C GLU A 22 3.41 -6.41 9.42
N GLN A 23 4.29 -6.37 8.44
CA GLN A 23 4.59 -7.50 7.58
C GLN A 23 6.08 -7.80 7.57
N GLN A 24 6.41 -9.07 7.36
CA GLN A 24 7.79 -9.53 7.16
C GLN A 24 7.79 -10.70 6.19
N GLY A 25 8.41 -10.50 5.03
CA GLY A 25 8.65 -11.59 4.08
C GLY A 25 9.76 -12.53 4.57
N PRO A 26 9.84 -13.74 3.99
CA PRO A 26 10.81 -14.76 4.44
C PRO A 26 12.28 -14.35 4.27
N ASN A 27 12.56 -13.42 3.40
CA ASN A 27 13.92 -12.90 3.14
C ASN A 27 14.12 -11.46 3.63
N ASP A 28 13.14 -10.88 4.33
CA ASP A 28 13.25 -9.53 4.83
C ASP A 28 14.05 -9.51 6.14
N PRO A 29 15.04 -8.61 6.28
CA PRO A 29 15.88 -8.55 7.48
C PRO A 29 15.12 -8.05 8.72
N ALA A 30 14.01 -7.34 8.53
CA ALA A 30 13.17 -6.80 9.58
C ALA A 30 11.73 -6.64 9.08
N SER A 31 10.76 -6.56 10.00
CA SER A 31 9.38 -6.22 9.68
C SER A 31 9.25 -4.78 9.24
N ALA A 32 8.20 -4.50 8.47
CA ALA A 32 7.83 -3.16 8.04
C ALA A 32 6.33 -2.92 8.22
N TRP A 33 5.98 -1.69 8.56
CA TRP A 33 4.59 -1.22 8.59
C TRP A 33 4.19 -0.74 7.21
N ALA A 34 2.99 -1.11 6.77
CA ALA A 34 2.46 -0.75 5.46
C ALA A 34 0.94 -0.60 5.51
N LEU A 35 0.37 -0.10 4.41
CA LEU A 35 -1.07 -0.22 4.17
C LEU A 35 -1.42 -1.67 3.90
N PRO A 36 -2.61 -2.15 4.33
CA PRO A 36 -3.12 -3.44 3.88
C PRO A 36 -3.34 -3.43 2.36
N GLY A 37 -2.98 -4.54 1.72
CA GLY A 37 -3.10 -4.68 0.27
C GLY A 37 -2.14 -5.70 -0.31
N GLY A 38 -2.29 -5.99 -1.60
CA GLY A 38 -1.48 -6.99 -2.27
C GLY A 38 -1.71 -7.04 -3.76
N ARG A 39 -1.34 -8.15 -4.37
CA ARG A 39 -1.41 -8.35 -5.81
C ARG A 39 -2.84 -8.58 -6.27
N VAL A 40 -3.15 -8.03 -7.43
CA VAL A 40 -4.36 -8.38 -8.18
C VAL A 40 -4.11 -9.71 -8.90
N GLU A 41 -4.95 -10.69 -8.68
CA GLU A 41 -4.87 -12.00 -9.32
C GLU A 41 -5.38 -11.94 -10.76
N PRO A 42 -5.01 -12.92 -11.62
CA PRO A 42 -5.59 -13.03 -12.95
C PRO A 42 -7.12 -13.07 -12.89
N ASP A 43 -7.78 -12.33 -13.78
CA ASP A 43 -9.24 -12.21 -13.89
C ASP A 43 -9.97 -11.58 -12.69
N GLU A 44 -9.23 -11.01 -11.74
CA GLU A 44 -9.76 -10.29 -10.58
C GLU A 44 -9.87 -8.78 -10.87
N LEU A 45 -10.99 -8.15 -10.50
CA LEU A 45 -11.11 -6.71 -10.56
C LEU A 45 -10.34 -6.05 -9.39
N LEU A 46 -9.88 -4.81 -9.59
CA LEU A 46 -9.15 -4.06 -8.53
C LEU A 46 -9.90 -4.01 -7.20
N VAL A 47 -11.22 -3.81 -7.26
CA VAL A 47 -12.07 -3.71 -6.06
C VAL A 47 -12.27 -5.07 -5.36
N GLU A 48 -12.22 -6.16 -6.11
CA GLU A 48 -12.27 -7.53 -5.58
C GLU A 48 -10.97 -7.87 -4.87
N ALA A 49 -9.82 -7.60 -5.52
CA ALA A 49 -8.50 -7.75 -4.92
C ALA A 49 -8.37 -6.91 -3.63
N LEU A 50 -8.80 -5.66 -3.67
CA LEU A 50 -8.77 -4.77 -2.52
C LEU A 50 -9.56 -5.34 -1.33
N ALA A 51 -10.79 -5.82 -1.58
CA ALA A 51 -11.64 -6.40 -0.55
C ALA A 51 -11.06 -7.71 0.00
N ARG A 52 -10.51 -8.57 -0.86
CA ARG A 52 -9.88 -9.85 -0.48
C ARG A 52 -8.65 -9.61 0.40
N GLU A 53 -7.70 -8.78 -0.06
CA GLU A 53 -6.46 -8.48 0.66
C GLU A 53 -6.73 -7.84 2.03
N VAL A 54 -7.60 -6.84 2.08
CA VAL A 54 -7.99 -6.20 3.36
C VAL A 54 -8.55 -7.24 4.33
N ARG A 55 -9.43 -8.12 3.85
CA ARG A 55 -10.03 -9.16 4.70
C ARG A 55 -9.00 -10.17 5.20
N GLU A 56 -8.12 -10.65 4.33
CA GLU A 56 -7.09 -11.63 4.67
C GLU A 56 -6.09 -11.05 5.69
N GLU A 57 -5.62 -9.85 5.45
CA GLU A 57 -4.59 -9.23 6.29
C GLU A 57 -5.12 -8.65 7.59
N THR A 58 -6.37 -8.18 7.62
CA THR A 58 -6.89 -7.39 8.75
C THR A 58 -8.18 -7.90 9.37
N GLY A 59 -8.90 -8.82 8.72
CA GLY A 59 -10.23 -9.29 9.13
C GLY A 59 -11.37 -8.29 8.88
N VAL A 60 -11.05 -7.10 8.38
CA VAL A 60 -12.03 -6.04 8.06
C VAL A 60 -12.69 -6.33 6.71
N THR A 61 -13.98 -6.04 6.61
CA THR A 61 -14.75 -6.14 5.37
C THR A 61 -14.93 -4.75 4.77
N VAL A 62 -14.45 -4.56 3.54
CA VAL A 62 -14.70 -3.34 2.75
C VAL A 62 -16.14 -3.39 2.24
N ARG A 63 -16.95 -2.39 2.58
CA ARG A 63 -18.32 -2.21 2.10
C ARG A 63 -18.36 -1.35 0.85
N GLU A 64 -17.60 -0.27 0.87
CA GLU A 64 -17.52 0.67 -0.24
C GLU A 64 -16.07 1.17 -0.40
N PRO A 65 -15.43 0.90 -1.56
CA PRO A 65 -14.09 1.37 -1.87
C PRO A 65 -14.14 2.83 -2.17
N GLY A 66 -14.20 3.80 -1.63
CA GLY A 66 -14.25 5.24 -1.87
C GLY A 66 -13.54 5.70 -3.14
N HIS A 67 -12.60 6.62 -2.98
CA HIS A 67 -11.90 7.21 -4.13
C HIS A 67 -10.43 6.76 -4.22
N LEU A 68 -9.85 6.93 -5.40
CA LEU A 68 -8.44 6.71 -5.64
C LEU A 68 -7.63 7.80 -4.93
N ALA A 69 -6.81 7.40 -3.96
CA ALA A 69 -5.94 8.30 -3.21
C ALA A 69 -4.70 8.69 -4.04
N TYR A 70 -3.98 7.71 -4.55
CA TYR A 70 -2.83 7.93 -5.42
C TYR A 70 -2.49 6.69 -6.25
N ILE A 71 -1.67 6.90 -7.27
CA ILE A 71 -1.06 5.84 -8.08
C ILE A 71 0.46 5.96 -7.97
N VAL A 72 1.12 4.81 -7.88
CA VAL A 72 2.58 4.71 -8.01
C VAL A 72 2.90 3.75 -9.14
N GLN A 73 3.77 4.15 -10.05
CA GLN A 73 4.33 3.25 -11.04
C GLN A 73 5.85 3.27 -10.98
N HIS A 74 6.46 2.09 -10.97
CA HIS A 74 7.91 1.98 -10.97
C HIS A 74 8.41 0.78 -11.78
N THR A 75 9.68 0.85 -12.20
CA THR A 75 10.34 -0.29 -12.84
C THR A 75 10.74 -1.33 -11.80
N ARG A 76 10.72 -2.62 -12.15
CA ARG A 76 11.24 -3.71 -11.31
C ARG A 76 12.77 -3.66 -11.25
N LEU A 77 13.33 -4.25 -10.19
CA LEU A 77 14.80 -4.38 -10.02
C LEU A 77 15.47 -5.14 -11.15
N ASP A 78 14.83 -6.20 -11.61
CA ASP A 78 15.33 -7.09 -12.66
C ASP A 78 15.04 -6.56 -14.07
N SER A 79 14.51 -5.33 -14.19
CA SER A 79 14.07 -4.71 -15.45
C SER A 79 13.04 -5.55 -16.24
N SER A 80 12.38 -6.51 -15.57
CA SER A 80 11.44 -7.46 -16.18
C SER A 80 10.03 -6.94 -16.34
N GLY A 81 9.76 -5.66 -16.04
CA GLY A 81 8.44 -5.06 -16.17
C GLY A 81 8.20 -3.87 -15.26
N LEU A 82 6.94 -3.53 -15.15
CA LEU A 82 6.46 -2.43 -14.31
C LEU A 82 5.68 -2.97 -13.12
N VAL A 83 5.71 -2.23 -12.02
CA VAL A 83 4.77 -2.38 -10.91
C VAL A 83 3.91 -1.13 -10.87
N THR A 84 2.60 -1.32 -10.81
CA THR A 84 1.64 -0.24 -10.63
C THR A 84 0.84 -0.49 -9.37
N VAL A 85 0.91 0.43 -8.42
CA VAL A 85 0.17 0.39 -7.16
C VAL A 85 -0.95 1.42 -7.21
N LEU A 86 -2.17 0.99 -6.90
CA LEU A 86 -3.33 1.86 -6.76
C LEU A 86 -3.78 1.85 -5.30
N ALA A 87 -3.69 3.00 -4.64
CA ALA A 87 -4.14 3.16 -3.26
C ALA A 87 -5.53 3.81 -3.22
N PHE A 88 -6.45 3.19 -2.49
CA PHE A 88 -7.83 3.65 -2.35
C PHE A 88 -8.11 4.08 -0.92
N GLU A 89 -8.73 5.25 -0.76
CA GLU A 89 -9.40 5.62 0.49
C GLU A 89 -10.70 4.81 0.59
N ILE A 90 -10.92 4.12 1.70
CA ILE A 90 -12.11 3.30 1.90
C ILE A 90 -13.22 4.15 2.51
N ALA A 91 -14.37 4.23 1.83
CA ALA A 91 -15.49 5.05 2.25
C ALA A 91 -16.32 4.40 3.36
N ASP A 92 -16.52 3.07 3.29
CA ASP A 92 -17.26 2.32 4.30
C ASP A 92 -16.67 0.93 4.51
N TRP A 93 -16.61 0.53 5.79
CA TRP A 93 -16.07 -0.75 6.20
C TRP A 93 -16.69 -1.20 7.52
N GLU A 94 -16.59 -2.50 7.82
CA GLU A 94 -17.09 -3.09 9.07
C GLU A 94 -16.20 -4.23 9.55
N GLY A 95 -16.47 -4.70 10.77
CA GLY A 95 -15.79 -5.82 11.40
C GLY A 95 -14.74 -5.40 12.43
N GLU A 96 -14.12 -6.40 13.02
CA GLU A 96 -13.06 -6.25 14.02
C GLU A 96 -11.71 -6.61 13.41
N VAL A 97 -10.68 -5.84 13.79
CA VAL A 97 -9.32 -6.08 13.30
C VAL A 97 -8.76 -7.36 13.92
N ARG A 98 -8.45 -8.32 13.05
CA ARG A 98 -7.75 -9.57 13.39
C ARG A 98 -7.09 -10.13 12.14
N THR A 99 -5.84 -10.51 12.22
CA THR A 99 -5.12 -11.09 11.10
C THR A 99 -5.65 -12.49 10.77
N MET A 100 -5.92 -12.72 9.50
CA MET A 100 -6.37 -14.02 8.95
C MET A 100 -5.50 -14.44 7.75
N ASP A 101 -4.32 -13.86 7.63
CA ASP A 101 -3.40 -14.00 6.51
C ASP A 101 -3.02 -15.47 6.26
N PRO A 102 -3.39 -16.06 5.11
CA PRO A 102 -3.08 -17.44 4.78
C PRO A 102 -1.58 -17.68 4.55
N ASP A 103 -0.85 -16.65 4.16
CA ASP A 103 0.58 -16.73 3.85
C ASP A 103 1.47 -16.53 5.09
N ASN A 104 0.89 -16.12 6.21
CA ASN A 104 1.57 -15.84 7.48
C ASN A 104 2.69 -14.79 7.36
N LEU A 105 2.53 -13.83 6.46
CA LEU A 105 3.45 -12.72 6.29
C LEU A 105 3.09 -11.52 7.18
N ILE A 106 1.83 -11.44 7.61
CA ILE A 106 1.32 -10.38 8.47
C ILE A 106 1.47 -10.78 9.93
N LEU A 107 2.28 -10.03 10.65
CA LEU A 107 2.54 -10.23 12.07
C LEU A 107 1.41 -9.66 12.94
N GLN A 108 0.88 -8.50 12.57
CA GLN A 108 -0.24 -7.84 13.21
C GLN A 108 -0.89 -6.81 12.31
N ALA A 109 -2.16 -6.50 12.61
CA ALA A 109 -2.89 -5.39 12.03
C ALA A 109 -3.45 -4.52 13.17
N ARG A 110 -3.36 -3.19 13.06
CA ARG A 110 -3.92 -2.27 14.06
C ARG A 110 -4.15 -0.87 13.54
N PHE A 111 -5.09 -0.19 14.16
CA PHE A 111 -5.24 1.25 14.01
C PHE A 111 -4.14 1.98 14.80
N ALA A 112 -3.58 3.01 14.18
CA ALA A 112 -2.62 3.92 14.81
C ALA A 112 -3.01 5.37 14.51
N PRO A 113 -2.83 6.30 15.46
CA PRO A 113 -2.97 7.73 15.18
C PRO A 113 -2.17 8.12 13.94
N ILE A 114 -2.71 8.99 13.09
CA ILE A 114 -2.08 9.34 11.80
C ILE A 114 -0.63 9.78 11.98
N HIS A 115 -0.34 10.58 13.02
CA HIS A 115 1.04 11.00 13.30
C HIS A 115 1.97 9.82 13.55
N ASP A 116 1.54 8.85 14.38
CA ASP A 116 2.33 7.66 14.71
C ASP A 116 2.45 6.72 13.48
N ALA A 117 1.38 6.63 12.67
CA ALA A 117 1.38 5.88 11.43
C ALA A 117 2.43 6.43 10.45
N ILE A 118 2.47 7.74 10.24
CA ILE A 118 3.48 8.40 9.40
C ILE A 118 4.89 8.06 9.89
N HIS A 119 5.13 8.19 11.19
CA HIS A 119 6.43 7.88 11.77
C HIS A 119 6.85 6.42 11.56
N LYS A 120 5.94 5.46 11.76
CA LYS A 120 6.17 4.04 11.48
C LYS A 120 6.51 3.78 10.02
N LEU A 121 5.73 4.34 9.10
CA LEU A 121 5.94 4.22 7.66
C LEU A 121 7.31 4.80 7.25
N GLU A 122 7.68 5.97 7.77
CA GLU A 122 8.98 6.60 7.50
C GLU A 122 10.16 5.77 7.99
N GLN A 123 10.03 5.15 9.16
CA GLN A 123 11.12 4.39 9.76
C GLN A 123 11.28 2.98 9.18
N THR A 124 10.19 2.35 8.73
CA THR A 124 10.21 0.93 8.39
C THR A 124 10.11 0.64 6.90
N LEU A 125 9.45 1.50 6.11
CA LEU A 125 9.38 1.33 4.66
C LEU A 125 10.72 1.70 4.02
N ARG A 126 11.43 0.68 3.57
CA ARG A 126 12.78 0.78 3.02
C ARG A 126 12.83 1.56 1.70
N PHE A 127 11.87 1.32 0.81
CA PHE A 127 11.90 1.87 -0.54
C PHE A 127 11.16 3.19 -0.62
N ARG A 128 11.79 4.18 -1.26
CA ARG A 128 11.25 5.52 -1.42
C ARG A 128 9.88 5.53 -2.10
N MET A 129 9.73 4.74 -3.17
CA MET A 129 8.48 4.64 -3.94
C MET A 129 7.29 4.04 -3.13
N MET A 130 7.57 3.30 -2.06
CA MET A 130 6.55 2.80 -1.16
C MET A 130 6.19 3.82 -0.07
N ARG A 131 7.18 4.56 0.41
CA ARG A 131 7.08 5.45 1.56
C ARG A 131 6.58 6.85 1.21
N GLU A 132 7.20 7.49 0.21
CA GLU A 132 6.97 8.91 -0.12
C GLU A 132 5.51 9.22 -0.51
N PRO A 133 4.83 8.43 -1.37
CA PRO A 133 3.46 8.73 -1.78
C PRO A 133 2.45 8.69 -0.63
N ILE A 134 2.50 7.66 0.21
CA ILE A 134 1.57 7.53 1.34
C ILE A 134 1.82 8.61 2.40
N VAL A 135 3.08 8.90 2.71
CA VAL A 135 3.41 9.93 3.70
C VAL A 135 2.97 11.32 3.22
N ALA A 136 3.24 11.66 1.95
CA ALA A 136 2.78 12.91 1.36
C ALA A 136 1.24 13.03 1.35
N TYR A 137 0.55 11.95 1.03
CA TYR A 137 -0.91 11.90 1.06
C TYR A 137 -1.47 12.10 2.48
N LEU A 138 -0.93 11.38 3.46
CA LEU A 138 -1.38 11.49 4.87
C LEU A 138 -1.09 12.87 5.48
N ARG A 139 -0.03 13.54 5.04
CA ARG A 139 0.29 14.93 5.42
C ARG A 139 -0.55 15.99 4.70
N GLY A 140 -1.34 15.59 3.70
CA GLY A 140 -2.09 16.54 2.87
C GLY A 140 -1.22 17.37 1.91
N GLU A 141 0.00 16.92 1.62
CA GLU A 141 0.94 17.57 0.70
C GLU A 141 0.55 17.35 -0.77
N VAL A 142 -0.26 16.33 -1.04
CA VAL A 142 -0.82 16.02 -2.36
C VAL A 142 -2.30 15.69 -2.24
N GLY A 143 -3.07 16.04 -3.27
CA GLY A 143 -4.50 15.71 -3.35
C GLY A 143 -4.75 14.28 -3.82
N ALA A 144 -6.02 13.85 -3.75
CA ALA A 144 -6.47 12.59 -4.28
C ALA A 144 -6.21 12.48 -5.79
N GLY A 145 -5.82 11.29 -6.24
CA GLY A 145 -5.49 11.02 -7.64
C GLY A 145 -4.09 11.46 -8.07
N ALA A 146 -3.21 11.84 -7.15
CA ALA A 146 -1.81 12.11 -7.47
C ALA A 146 -1.14 10.86 -8.06
N MET A 147 -0.26 11.05 -9.03
CA MET A 147 0.45 9.97 -9.70
C MET A 147 1.96 10.15 -9.55
N TRP A 148 2.63 9.10 -9.10
CA TRP A 148 4.05 9.08 -8.83
C TRP A 148 4.75 8.09 -9.76
N PHE A 149 5.84 8.51 -10.39
CA PHE A 149 6.60 7.70 -11.33
C PHE A 149 8.06 7.59 -10.90
N TYR A 150 8.49 6.36 -10.62
CA TYR A 150 9.86 6.08 -10.17
C TYR A 150 10.57 5.16 -11.15
N ARG A 151 11.86 5.36 -11.23
CA ARG A 151 12.78 4.42 -11.89
C ARG A 151 13.74 3.85 -10.87
N ARG A 152 13.75 2.54 -10.74
CA ARG A 152 14.73 1.86 -9.91
C ARG A 152 16.03 1.72 -10.66
N GLN A 153 17.12 2.14 -10.03
CA GLN A 153 18.46 2.00 -10.55
C GLN A 153 19.05 0.62 -10.20
N PRO A 154 20.10 0.15 -10.91
CA PRO A 154 20.73 -1.13 -10.62
C PRO A 154 21.30 -1.26 -9.19
N ASP A 155 21.65 -0.15 -8.55
CA ASP A 155 22.09 -0.08 -7.16
C ASP A 155 20.95 -0.16 -6.13
N GLY A 156 19.70 -0.29 -6.61
CA GLY A 156 18.50 -0.37 -5.77
C GLY A 156 17.93 0.98 -5.32
N ILE A 157 18.48 2.10 -5.80
CA ILE A 157 17.98 3.44 -5.49
C ILE A 157 16.78 3.78 -6.38
N ASP A 158 15.72 4.32 -5.77
CA ASP A 158 14.55 4.82 -6.49
C ASP A 158 14.73 6.29 -6.83
N ILE A 159 14.70 6.61 -8.13
CA ILE A 159 14.72 7.98 -8.62
C ILE A 159 13.29 8.39 -8.97
N LEU A 160 12.80 9.46 -8.34
CA LEU A 160 11.53 10.08 -8.72
C LEU A 160 11.71 10.79 -10.07
N ILE A 161 10.99 10.31 -11.08
CA ILE A 161 10.97 10.92 -12.42
C ILE A 161 10.03 12.12 -12.43
N THR A 162 8.81 11.92 -11.93
CA THR A 162 7.81 12.98 -11.80
C THR A 162 6.70 12.60 -10.83
N CYS A 163 6.03 13.62 -10.29
CA CYS A 163 4.79 13.47 -9.57
C CYS A 163 3.75 14.42 -10.18
N LEU A 164 2.69 13.84 -10.74
CA LEU A 164 1.55 14.60 -11.24
C LEU A 164 0.60 14.87 -10.06
N ARG A 165 0.44 16.13 -9.72
CA ARG A 165 -0.41 16.58 -8.62
C ARG A 165 -1.67 17.22 -9.21
N ARG A 166 -2.77 17.03 -8.51
CA ARG A 166 -3.99 17.80 -8.76
C ARG A 166 -4.05 18.98 -7.82
#